data_f45b42c0349811a670db040e76c8f6ac
#
_entry.id   f45b42c0349811a670db040e76c8f6ac
#
_cell.length_a   1.000
_cell.length_b   1.000
_cell.length_c   1.000
_cell.angle_alpha   90.00
_cell.angle_beta   90.00
_cell.angle_gamma   90.00
#
_symmetry.space_group_name_H-M   'P 1'
#
loop_
_entity.id
_entity.type
_entity.pdbx_description
1 polymer ?
#
loop_
_entity_poly.entity_id
_entity_poly.type
_entity_poly.pdbx_seq_one_letter_code
_entity_poly.pdbx_strand_id
1 'polypeptide(L)'
;NFVERIIDPIQSRCQAYNLTPPSKKEVAIHLGKILDNEKVGYKNEDIAFIINSCYPDIRRVLNSAQRQSVDGNLELDKTSIIQNDYKMKVLDILKNQDKRNAFKNIRQLLLDSEVKDYSELFRLLYDEVDDWGKGHVAQCILTLAKYQQSDAIVVDKEINAMSMIIELLGVVK
;
A
#
# COMPACT_ATOMS: atom_id res chain seq x y z
N ASN A 1 -13.74 6.81 5.11
CA ASN A 1 -15.20 6.81 5.07
C ASN A 1 -15.66 7.77 3.97
N PHE A 2 -16.58 7.33 3.15
CA PHE A 2 -17.06 8.08 1.99
C PHE A 2 -18.42 8.71 2.34
N VAL A 3 -18.40 9.93 2.86
CA VAL A 3 -19.62 10.67 3.25
C VAL A 3 -20.51 10.89 2.04
N GLU A 4 -19.92 11.08 0.86
CA GLU A 4 -20.63 11.30 -0.41
C GLU A 4 -21.49 10.11 -0.86
N ARG A 5 -21.24 8.91 -0.28
CA ARG A 5 -22.04 7.71 -0.56
C ARG A 5 -23.26 7.58 0.35
N ILE A 6 -23.40 8.44 1.35
CA ILE A 6 -24.55 8.49 2.24
C ILE A 6 -25.57 9.45 1.63
N ILE A 7 -26.79 8.99 1.45
CA ILE A 7 -27.87 9.80 0.86
C ILE A 7 -28.18 11.04 1.73
N ASP A 8 -28.48 12.17 1.10
CA ASP A 8 -28.73 13.45 1.76
C ASP A 8 -29.79 13.41 2.88
N PRO A 9 -30.90 12.65 2.77
CA PRO A 9 -31.88 12.54 3.86
C PRO A 9 -31.31 11.95 5.15
N ILE A 10 -30.30 11.11 5.08
CA ILE A 10 -29.60 10.57 6.27
C ILE A 10 -28.61 11.61 6.80
N GLN A 11 -27.84 12.25 5.93
CA GLN A 11 -26.89 13.27 6.35
C GLN A 11 -27.57 14.43 7.07
N SER A 12 -28.75 14.89 6.58
CA SER A 12 -29.49 16.00 7.18
C SER A 12 -30.11 15.68 8.55
N ARG A 13 -30.25 14.38 8.89
CA ARG A 13 -30.83 13.92 10.17
C ARG A 13 -29.79 13.43 11.17
N CYS A 14 -28.53 13.35 10.76
CA CYS A 14 -27.42 12.89 11.59
C CYS A 14 -26.47 14.03 11.87
N GLN A 15 -25.90 14.06 13.08
CA GLN A 15 -24.78 14.94 13.38
C GLN A 15 -23.49 14.29 12.95
N ALA A 16 -22.73 14.96 12.08
CA ALA A 16 -21.44 14.46 11.62
C ALA A 16 -20.30 14.87 12.57
N TYR A 17 -19.49 13.91 12.96
CA TYR A 17 -18.26 14.15 13.72
C TYR A 17 -17.06 13.69 12.89
N ASN A 18 -16.11 14.59 12.68
CA ASN A 18 -14.88 14.25 12.00
C ASN A 18 -13.82 13.81 13.04
N LEU A 19 -13.49 12.51 13.05
CA LEU A 19 -12.48 11.93 13.91
C LEU A 19 -11.16 11.90 13.15
N THR A 20 -10.21 12.73 13.56
CA THR A 20 -8.85 12.70 13.05
C THR A 20 -8.05 11.62 13.80
N PRO A 21 -7.23 10.81 13.10
CA PRO A 21 -6.36 9.85 13.77
C PRO A 21 -5.31 10.57 14.64
N PRO A 22 -4.94 10.00 15.80
CA PRO A 22 -3.82 10.52 16.60
C PRO A 22 -2.52 10.52 15.80
N SER A 23 -1.56 11.35 16.21
CA SER A 23 -0.25 11.38 15.56
C SER A 23 0.48 10.04 15.64
N LYS A 24 1.34 9.74 14.67
CA LYS A 24 2.17 8.51 14.67
C LYS A 24 2.94 8.35 15.98
N LYS A 25 3.39 9.46 16.58
CA LYS A 25 4.12 9.48 17.85
C LYS A 25 3.25 9.02 19.02
N GLU A 26 2.02 9.50 19.09
CA GLU A 26 1.06 9.07 20.15
C GLU A 26 0.70 7.61 20.00
N VAL A 27 0.50 7.14 18.75
CA VAL A 27 0.26 5.72 18.47
C VAL A 27 1.46 4.86 18.88
N ALA A 28 2.70 5.32 18.65
CA ALA A 28 3.91 4.61 19.06
C ALA A 28 4.00 4.47 20.59
N ILE A 29 3.75 5.56 21.32
CA ILE A 29 3.75 5.54 22.78
C ILE A 29 2.66 4.61 23.31
N HIS A 30 1.48 4.63 22.71
CA HIS A 30 0.37 3.76 23.12
C HIS A 30 0.68 2.27 22.86
N LEU A 31 1.22 1.95 21.68
CA LEU A 31 1.63 0.58 21.34
C LEU A 31 2.73 0.07 22.29
N GLY A 32 3.74 0.90 22.59
CA GLY A 32 4.79 0.55 23.55
C GLY A 32 4.22 0.21 24.92
N LYS A 33 3.29 1.02 25.44
CA LYS A 33 2.62 0.72 26.74
C LYS A 33 1.86 -0.60 26.74
N ILE A 34 1.23 -0.96 25.61
CA ILE A 34 0.52 -2.24 25.49
C ILE A 34 1.54 -3.39 25.51
N LEU A 35 2.62 -3.30 24.73
CA LEU A 35 3.65 -4.33 24.69
C LEU A 35 4.34 -4.52 26.04
N ASP A 36 4.62 -3.43 26.77
CA ASP A 36 5.16 -3.46 28.13
C ASP A 36 4.22 -4.18 29.11
N ASN A 37 2.92 -3.89 29.04
CA ASN A 37 1.89 -4.54 29.89
C ASN A 37 1.77 -6.04 29.60
N GLU A 38 1.88 -6.42 28.31
CA GLU A 38 1.85 -7.82 27.87
C GLU A 38 3.20 -8.52 28.04
N LYS A 39 4.22 -7.82 28.55
CA LYS A 39 5.60 -8.32 28.75
C LYS A 39 6.25 -8.83 27.48
N VAL A 40 5.97 -8.18 26.35
CA VAL A 40 6.56 -8.48 25.04
C VAL A 40 7.80 -7.61 24.87
N GLY A 41 8.95 -8.23 24.61
CA GLY A 41 10.19 -7.52 24.27
C GLY A 41 10.10 -6.92 22.85
N TYR A 42 10.50 -5.67 22.68
CA TYR A 42 10.48 -5.00 21.39
C TYR A 42 11.63 -4.00 21.22
N LYS A 43 11.92 -3.64 19.97
CA LYS A 43 12.80 -2.51 19.63
C LYS A 43 11.95 -1.35 19.13
N ASN A 44 12.41 -0.13 19.34
CA ASN A 44 11.72 1.07 18.85
C ASN A 44 11.61 1.09 17.31
N GLU A 45 12.55 0.48 16.61
CA GLU A 45 12.56 0.30 15.17
C GLU A 45 11.38 -0.56 14.69
N ASP A 46 11.06 -1.62 15.44
CA ASP A 46 9.97 -2.54 15.12
C ASP A 46 8.62 -1.86 15.26
N ILE A 47 8.43 -1.07 16.33
CA ILE A 47 7.24 -0.22 16.52
C ILE A 47 7.10 0.78 15.37
N ALA A 48 8.18 1.49 15.03
CA ALA A 48 8.17 2.48 13.96
C ALA A 48 7.81 1.83 12.61
N PHE A 49 8.31 0.64 12.36
CA PHE A 49 8.01 -0.13 11.14
C PHE A 49 6.53 -0.50 11.05
N ILE A 50 5.95 -1.09 12.10
CA ILE A 50 4.53 -1.46 12.13
C ILE A 50 3.64 -0.24 11.91
N ILE A 51 3.95 0.88 12.57
CA ILE A 51 3.18 2.11 12.44
C ILE A 51 3.26 2.64 11.01
N ASN A 52 4.44 2.71 10.42
CA ASN A 52 4.59 3.20 9.04
C ASN A 52 3.85 2.34 8.02
N SER A 53 3.72 1.03 8.28
CA SER A 53 3.04 0.09 7.40
C SER A 53 1.50 0.11 7.55
N CYS A 54 0.98 0.46 8.72
CA CYS A 54 -0.44 0.29 9.05
C CYS A 54 -1.19 1.60 9.31
N TYR A 55 -0.48 2.71 9.63
CA TYR A 55 -1.11 4.00 9.87
C TYR A 55 -1.85 4.51 8.62
N PRO A 56 -3.04 5.13 8.73
CA PRO A 56 -3.70 5.63 9.95
C PRO A 56 -4.62 4.64 10.67
N ASP A 57 -4.68 3.38 10.26
CA ASP A 57 -5.56 2.38 10.87
C ASP A 57 -4.93 1.80 12.16
N ILE A 58 -5.32 2.36 13.30
CA ILE A 58 -4.80 1.96 14.63
C ILE A 58 -5.15 0.51 14.94
N ARG A 59 -6.33 0.01 14.54
CA ARG A 59 -6.71 -1.38 14.74
C ARG A 59 -5.77 -2.32 13.99
N ARG A 60 -5.42 -1.96 12.76
CA ARG A 60 -4.45 -2.71 11.95
C ARG A 60 -3.06 -2.68 12.58
N VAL A 61 -2.63 -1.55 13.17
CA VAL A 61 -1.38 -1.45 13.94
C VAL A 61 -1.37 -2.46 15.09
N LEU A 62 -2.41 -2.46 15.94
CA LEU A 62 -2.51 -3.35 17.09
C LEU A 62 -2.58 -4.82 16.68
N ASN A 63 -3.42 -5.17 15.72
CA ASN A 63 -3.53 -6.54 15.22
C ASN A 63 -2.22 -7.03 14.59
N SER A 64 -1.49 -6.14 13.90
CA SER A 64 -0.18 -6.48 13.33
C SER A 64 0.85 -6.75 14.41
N ALA A 65 0.90 -5.90 15.44
CA ALA A 65 1.79 -6.09 16.59
C ALA A 65 1.46 -7.40 17.35
N GLN A 66 0.17 -7.67 17.61
CA GLN A 66 -0.26 -8.90 18.26
C GLN A 66 0.13 -10.16 17.47
N ARG A 67 -0.08 -10.15 16.15
CA ARG A 67 0.26 -11.27 15.28
C ARG A 67 1.76 -11.55 15.22
N GLN A 68 2.58 -10.50 15.36
CA GLN A 68 4.03 -10.57 15.29
C GLN A 68 4.68 -10.76 16.68
N SER A 69 3.89 -10.77 17.75
CA SER A 69 4.36 -11.11 19.10
C SER A 69 4.40 -12.62 19.25
N VAL A 70 5.59 -13.20 19.11
CA VAL A 70 5.85 -14.63 19.21
C VAL A 70 6.79 -14.87 20.37
N ASP A 71 6.47 -15.85 21.23
CA ASP A 71 7.30 -16.27 22.38
C ASP A 71 7.78 -15.11 23.28
N GLY A 72 6.91 -14.09 23.45
CA GLY A 72 7.21 -12.94 24.31
C GLY A 72 8.13 -11.89 23.68
N ASN A 73 8.42 -11.96 22.39
CA ASN A 73 9.15 -10.96 21.63
C ASN A 73 8.38 -10.52 20.40
N LEU A 74 8.56 -9.25 20.02
CA LEU A 74 8.04 -8.72 18.77
C LEU A 74 9.01 -9.11 17.63
N GLU A 75 8.65 -10.11 16.86
CA GLU A 75 9.42 -10.55 15.70
C GLU A 75 8.74 -10.05 14.42
N LEU A 76 9.40 -9.12 13.73
CA LEU A 76 8.89 -8.61 12.47
C LEU A 76 8.90 -9.71 11.41
N ASP A 77 7.73 -10.01 10.88
CA ASP A 77 7.62 -10.88 9.73
C ASP A 77 8.31 -10.23 8.53
N LYS A 78 9.38 -10.87 8.05
CA LYS A 78 10.15 -10.40 6.89
C LYS A 78 9.30 -10.28 5.63
N THR A 79 8.21 -11.00 5.54
CA THR A 79 7.24 -10.91 4.44
C THR A 79 6.57 -9.53 4.40
N SER A 80 6.32 -8.92 5.55
CA SER A 80 5.78 -7.54 5.63
C SER A 80 6.80 -6.48 5.17
N ILE A 81 8.10 -6.75 5.35
CA ILE A 81 9.19 -5.90 4.85
C ILE A 81 9.25 -5.99 3.32
N ILE A 82 9.13 -7.19 2.78
CA ILE A 82 9.14 -7.45 1.34
C ILE A 82 7.95 -6.77 0.65
N GLN A 83 6.76 -6.77 1.29
CA GLN A 83 5.56 -6.12 0.73
C GLN A 83 5.67 -4.58 0.59
N ASN A 84 6.46 -3.91 1.41
CA ASN A 84 6.72 -2.47 1.23
C ASN A 84 7.89 -2.20 0.26
N ASP A 85 8.83 -3.14 0.16
CA ASP A 85 10.01 -3.00 -0.67
C ASP A 85 9.72 -3.19 -2.17
N TYR A 86 8.69 -4.00 -2.53
CA TYR A 86 8.35 -4.20 -3.95
C TYR A 86 7.88 -2.92 -4.64
N LYS A 87 7.18 -2.05 -3.92
CA LYS A 87 6.66 -0.79 -4.46
C LYS A 87 7.77 0.12 -4.96
N MET A 88 8.80 0.32 -4.13
CA MET A 88 9.96 1.13 -4.47
C MET A 88 10.75 0.49 -5.61
N LYS A 89 10.90 -0.84 -5.59
CA LYS A 89 11.58 -1.58 -6.67
C LYS A 89 10.82 -1.49 -8.00
N VAL A 90 9.49 -1.54 -7.99
CA VAL A 90 8.68 -1.34 -9.20
C VAL A 90 8.95 0.04 -9.81
N LEU A 91 8.97 1.09 -9.00
CA LEU A 91 9.28 2.45 -9.47
C LEU A 91 10.69 2.55 -10.06
N ASP A 92 11.69 1.99 -9.39
CA ASP A 92 13.06 1.99 -9.88
C ASP A 92 13.20 1.24 -11.20
N ILE A 93 12.51 0.12 -11.35
CA ILE A 93 12.49 -0.64 -12.60
C ILE A 93 11.83 0.16 -13.73
N LEU A 94 10.71 0.84 -13.45
CA LEU A 94 10.03 1.69 -14.43
C LEU A 94 10.90 2.87 -14.87
N LYS A 95 11.66 3.47 -13.95
CA LYS A 95 12.55 4.61 -14.22
C LYS A 95 13.78 4.21 -15.04
N ASN A 96 14.41 3.10 -14.71
CA ASN A 96 15.81 2.84 -15.07
C ASN A 96 16.04 1.67 -16.04
N GLN A 97 15.07 0.78 -16.26
CA GLN A 97 15.29 -0.43 -17.06
C GLN A 97 14.63 -0.37 -18.46
N ASP A 98 15.19 -1.15 -19.40
CA ASP A 98 14.61 -1.34 -20.74
C ASP A 98 13.31 -2.14 -20.68
N LYS A 99 12.40 -1.90 -21.65
CA LYS A 99 11.05 -2.50 -21.72
C LYS A 99 11.01 -4.01 -21.42
N ARG A 100 11.87 -4.79 -22.09
CA ARG A 100 11.85 -6.26 -21.97
C ARG A 100 12.26 -6.74 -20.59
N ASN A 101 13.31 -6.13 -20.04
CA ASN A 101 13.84 -6.46 -18.73
C ASN A 101 12.91 -5.93 -17.63
N ALA A 102 12.36 -4.72 -17.79
CA ALA A 102 11.42 -4.12 -16.85
C ALA A 102 10.18 -5.01 -16.64
N PHE A 103 9.55 -5.46 -17.74
CA PHE A 103 8.39 -6.34 -17.64
C PHE A 103 8.69 -7.64 -16.88
N LYS A 104 9.78 -8.33 -17.28
CA LYS A 104 10.18 -9.59 -16.64
C LYS A 104 10.47 -9.42 -15.15
N ASN A 105 11.19 -8.36 -14.79
CA ASN A 105 11.60 -8.10 -13.42
C ASN A 105 10.42 -7.68 -12.55
N ILE A 106 9.50 -6.84 -13.07
CA ILE A 106 8.29 -6.47 -12.33
C ILE A 106 7.42 -7.70 -12.09
N ARG A 107 7.21 -8.54 -13.11
CA ARG A 107 6.45 -9.78 -12.95
C ARG A 107 7.04 -10.69 -11.88
N GLN A 108 8.34 -10.94 -11.93
CA GLN A 108 9.02 -11.75 -10.94
C GLN A 108 8.90 -11.15 -9.54
N LEU A 109 9.08 -9.85 -9.41
CA LEU A 109 8.98 -9.12 -8.16
C LEU A 109 7.58 -9.21 -7.54
N LEU A 110 6.53 -9.11 -8.35
CA LEU A 110 5.14 -9.23 -7.88
C LEU A 110 4.82 -10.66 -7.44
N LEU A 111 5.33 -11.67 -8.13
CA LEU A 111 5.19 -13.07 -7.73
C LEU A 111 5.92 -13.36 -6.42
N ASP A 112 7.19 -12.91 -6.29
CA ASP A 112 8.00 -13.14 -5.10
C ASP A 112 7.45 -12.41 -3.87
N SER A 113 6.70 -11.32 -4.09
CA SER A 113 6.07 -10.52 -3.03
C SER A 113 4.66 -11.00 -2.66
N GLU A 114 4.15 -12.05 -3.30
CA GLU A 114 2.80 -12.62 -3.07
C GLU A 114 1.69 -11.56 -3.03
N VAL A 115 1.75 -10.58 -3.93
CA VAL A 115 0.80 -9.47 -3.97
C VAL A 115 -0.58 -9.99 -4.35
N LYS A 116 -1.56 -9.83 -3.46
CA LYS A 116 -2.97 -10.23 -3.68
C LYS A 116 -3.88 -9.05 -4.02
N ASP A 117 -3.52 -7.87 -3.61
CA ASP A 117 -4.27 -6.63 -3.85
C ASP A 117 -3.39 -5.60 -4.55
N TYR A 118 -3.75 -5.26 -5.76
CA TYR A 118 -3.02 -4.31 -6.60
C TYR A 118 -3.49 -2.86 -6.46
N SER A 119 -4.51 -2.60 -5.63
CA SER A 119 -5.05 -1.24 -5.42
C SER A 119 -3.99 -0.25 -4.95
N GLU A 120 -3.10 -0.71 -4.06
CA GLU A 120 -1.98 0.10 -3.58
C GLU A 120 -0.91 0.34 -4.65
N LEU A 121 -0.75 -0.57 -5.60
CA LEU A 121 0.15 -0.40 -6.75
C LEU A 121 -0.39 0.67 -7.70
N PHE A 122 -1.69 0.65 -8.03
CA PHE A 122 -2.32 1.69 -8.83
C PHE A 122 -2.14 3.06 -8.19
N ARG A 123 -2.36 3.16 -6.87
CA ARG A 123 -2.22 4.41 -6.13
C ARG A 123 -0.78 4.92 -6.14
N LEU A 124 0.19 4.06 -5.88
CA LEU A 124 1.60 4.41 -5.92
C LEU A 124 2.03 4.92 -7.30
N LEU A 125 1.66 4.20 -8.36
CA LEU A 125 2.00 4.59 -9.73
C LEU A 125 1.39 5.94 -10.10
N TYR A 126 0.20 6.23 -9.61
CA TYR A 126 -0.44 7.53 -9.82
C TYR A 126 0.28 8.64 -9.04
N ASP A 127 0.58 8.43 -7.76
CA ASP A 127 1.19 9.44 -6.90
C ASP A 127 2.61 9.83 -7.37
N GLU A 128 3.35 8.88 -7.97
CA GLU A 128 4.72 9.07 -8.45
C GLU A 128 4.82 9.21 -9.98
N VAL A 129 3.71 9.50 -10.67
CA VAL A 129 3.64 9.50 -12.13
C VAL A 129 4.55 10.53 -12.78
N ASP A 130 4.79 11.66 -12.14
CA ASP A 130 5.68 12.71 -12.63
C ASP A 130 7.12 12.24 -12.73
N ASP A 131 7.53 11.37 -11.81
CA ASP A 131 8.89 10.86 -11.72
C ASP A 131 9.22 9.79 -12.77
N TRP A 132 8.27 8.88 -13.06
CA TRP A 132 8.52 7.76 -13.99
C TRP A 132 7.86 7.94 -15.36
N GLY A 133 6.88 8.83 -15.50
CA GLY A 133 6.09 9.04 -16.71
C GLY A 133 6.82 9.71 -17.87
N LYS A 134 8.02 10.27 -17.64
CA LYS A 134 8.94 10.80 -18.67
C LYS A 134 8.30 11.72 -19.73
N GLY A 135 7.43 12.63 -19.30
CA GLY A 135 6.72 13.57 -20.18
C GLY A 135 5.41 13.03 -20.80
N HIS A 136 5.06 11.78 -20.55
CA HIS A 136 3.80 11.16 -20.98
C HIS A 136 2.77 11.01 -19.86
N VAL A 137 2.81 11.89 -18.85
CA VAL A 137 2.02 11.84 -17.61
C VAL A 137 0.53 11.66 -17.89
N ALA A 138 -0.05 12.46 -18.79
CA ALA A 138 -1.47 12.38 -19.13
C ALA A 138 -1.87 11.01 -19.67
N GLN A 139 -1.06 10.42 -20.52
CA GLN A 139 -1.32 9.13 -21.14
C GLN A 139 -1.16 8.00 -20.12
N CYS A 140 -0.19 8.11 -19.20
CA CYS A 140 -0.01 7.19 -18.09
C CYS A 140 -1.23 7.20 -17.14
N ILE A 141 -1.76 8.38 -16.80
CA ILE A 141 -2.96 8.53 -15.97
C ILE A 141 -4.18 7.89 -16.64
N LEU A 142 -4.38 8.11 -17.94
CA LEU A 142 -5.50 7.49 -18.66
C LEU A 142 -5.40 5.96 -18.66
N THR A 143 -4.19 5.43 -18.83
CA THR A 143 -3.94 3.98 -18.76
C THR A 143 -4.23 3.45 -17.35
N LEU A 144 -3.73 4.11 -16.32
CA LEU A 144 -4.01 3.74 -14.92
C LEU A 144 -5.51 3.72 -14.64
N ALA A 145 -6.25 4.77 -15.04
CA ALA A 145 -7.69 4.87 -14.83
C ALA A 145 -8.46 3.73 -15.51
N LYS A 146 -8.09 3.38 -16.75
CA LYS A 146 -8.67 2.28 -17.53
C LYS A 146 -8.56 0.94 -16.78
N TYR A 147 -7.36 0.62 -16.31
CA TYR A 147 -7.11 -0.66 -15.62
C TYR A 147 -7.65 -0.68 -14.18
N GLN A 148 -7.64 0.46 -13.49
CA GLN A 148 -8.27 0.57 -12.18
C GLN A 148 -9.79 0.36 -12.25
N GLN A 149 -10.46 0.87 -13.29
CA GLN A 149 -11.88 0.61 -13.52
C GLN A 149 -12.14 -0.89 -13.78
N SER A 150 -11.28 -1.53 -14.57
CA SER A 150 -11.37 -2.96 -14.85
C SER A 150 -11.11 -3.82 -13.63
N ASP A 151 -10.26 -3.39 -12.69
CA ASP A 151 -9.87 -4.17 -11.50
C ASP A 151 -11.05 -4.55 -10.60
N ALA A 152 -12.13 -3.77 -10.62
CA ALA A 152 -13.34 -4.07 -9.88
C ALA A 152 -14.15 -5.25 -10.46
N ILE A 153 -13.93 -5.61 -11.72
CA ILE A 153 -14.77 -6.55 -12.48
C ILE A 153 -13.99 -7.81 -12.89
N VAL A 154 -12.68 -7.71 -13.08
CA VAL A 154 -11.85 -8.83 -13.55
C VAL A 154 -11.74 -9.94 -12.51
N VAL A 155 -11.71 -11.17 -12.98
CA VAL A 155 -11.53 -12.36 -12.14
C VAL A 155 -10.07 -12.47 -11.68
N ASP A 156 -9.13 -12.20 -12.57
CA ASP A 156 -7.69 -12.31 -12.29
C ASP A 156 -7.06 -10.92 -12.29
N LYS A 157 -6.77 -10.44 -11.08
CA LYS A 157 -6.17 -9.14 -10.84
C LYS A 157 -4.70 -9.06 -11.27
N GLU A 158 -3.98 -10.19 -11.21
CA GLU A 158 -2.58 -10.25 -11.66
C GLU A 158 -2.49 -9.98 -13.17
N ILE A 159 -3.32 -10.65 -13.95
CA ILE A 159 -3.37 -10.44 -15.41
C ILE A 159 -3.72 -8.98 -15.74
N ASN A 160 -4.67 -8.40 -15.02
CA ASN A 160 -5.07 -7.00 -15.19
C ASN A 160 -3.90 -6.04 -14.89
N ALA A 161 -3.23 -6.22 -13.76
CA ALA A 161 -2.09 -5.40 -13.37
C ALA A 161 -0.91 -5.57 -14.34
N MET A 162 -0.62 -6.78 -14.79
CA MET A 162 0.44 -7.02 -15.77
C MET A 162 0.13 -6.42 -17.15
N SER A 163 -1.13 -6.44 -17.57
CA SER A 163 -1.58 -5.78 -18.81
C SER A 163 -1.39 -4.27 -18.72
N MET A 164 -1.71 -3.67 -17.58
CA MET A 164 -1.43 -2.26 -17.30
C MET A 164 0.07 -1.95 -17.43
N ILE A 165 0.93 -2.74 -16.81
CA ILE A 165 2.39 -2.53 -16.88
C ILE A 165 2.91 -2.60 -18.30
N ILE A 166 2.40 -3.53 -19.12
CA ILE A 166 2.78 -3.63 -20.55
C ILE A 166 2.40 -2.33 -21.29
N GLU A 167 1.18 -1.84 -21.10
CA GLU A 167 0.70 -0.62 -21.76
C GLU A 167 1.49 0.61 -21.29
N LEU A 168 1.75 0.74 -19.99
CA LEU A 168 2.58 1.82 -19.44
C LEU A 168 4.02 1.80 -19.98
N LEU A 169 4.65 0.66 -20.04
CA LEU A 169 5.97 0.52 -20.66
C LEU A 169 5.95 0.85 -22.18
N GLY A 170 4.81 0.65 -22.83
CA GLY A 170 4.60 1.08 -24.21
C GLY A 170 4.53 2.59 -24.38
N VAL A 171 3.99 3.29 -23.39
CA VAL A 171 3.84 4.76 -23.39
C VAL A 171 5.14 5.47 -23.00
N VAL A 172 5.84 4.99 -21.97
CA VAL A 172 6.99 5.69 -21.36
C VAL A 172 8.30 5.42 -22.09
N LYS A 173 8.44 4.31 -22.75
CA LYS A 173 9.67 3.84 -23.42
C LYS A 173 9.40 3.40 -24.83
#